data_d00e8ec4530b5d81f06a6ebaae1ccc9f
#
_entry.id   d00e8ec4530b5d81f06a6ebaae1ccc9f
#
_cell.length_a   1.000
_cell.length_b   1.000
_cell.length_c   1.000
_cell.angle_alpha   90.00
_cell.angle_beta   90.00
_cell.angle_gamma   90.00
#
_symmetry.space_group_name_H-M   'P 1'
#
loop_
_entity.id
_entity.type
_entity.pdbx_description
1 polymer ?
#
loop_
_entity_poly.entity_id
_entity_poly.type
_entity_poly.pdbx_seq_one_letter_code
_entity_poly.pdbx_strand_id
1 'polypeptide(L)'
;MGVTLPKALSDLNPATMQVASQSIVNIFCISVFGLCVIFAFLLGCKPKEYWNLLKDPALVTNFSSTYGNAVFLMNVGVFGLFILGYYNLIGANFNGITFGIIFCMLSTCNSGSHPGNVWPIMLGYAAASVVFGWLSPLFGGNFTFQLNAQAICVGLCYANGLSPIADKYGWRYGFIAAVMHYLLVTSVPTLHGGFCLYNGGFTAALICIILIPELERFSKTKDERKEKRLARKAKVYSSRPPIKGGLLYRDLL
;
A
#
# COMPACT_ATOMS: atom_id res chain seq x y z
N MET A 1 -29.09 -30.25 -0.27
CA MET A 1 -30.02 -29.28 -0.87
C MET A 1 -29.16 -28.15 -1.48
N GLY A 2 -29.02 -28.13 -2.80
CA GLY A 2 -28.32 -27.04 -3.49
C GLY A 2 -29.19 -25.80 -3.45
N VAL A 3 -28.70 -24.73 -2.85
CA VAL A 3 -29.31 -23.41 -2.96
C VAL A 3 -29.11 -22.93 -4.39
N THR A 4 -30.13 -23.05 -5.22
CA THR A 4 -30.12 -22.42 -6.54
C THR A 4 -30.20 -20.91 -6.33
N LEU A 5 -29.12 -20.20 -6.64
CA LEU A 5 -29.11 -18.74 -6.71
C LEU A 5 -30.25 -18.27 -7.64
N PRO A 6 -30.95 -17.18 -7.29
CA PRO A 6 -31.98 -16.61 -8.16
C PRO A 6 -31.41 -16.39 -9.57
N LYS A 7 -32.18 -16.77 -10.59
CA LYS A 7 -31.77 -16.70 -12.01
C LYS A 7 -31.21 -15.31 -12.43
N ALA A 8 -31.72 -14.25 -11.80
CA ALA A 8 -31.23 -12.88 -11.97
C ALA A 8 -29.77 -12.65 -11.52
N LEU A 9 -29.23 -13.48 -10.61
CA LEU A 9 -27.83 -13.39 -10.17
C LEU A 9 -26.91 -14.30 -11.00
N SER A 10 -27.44 -15.39 -11.58
CA SER A 10 -26.66 -16.27 -12.47
C SER A 10 -26.44 -15.64 -13.86
N ASP A 11 -27.32 -14.72 -14.26
CA ASP A 11 -27.25 -14.00 -15.55
C ASP A 11 -26.38 -12.75 -15.49
N LEU A 12 -25.85 -12.39 -14.31
CA LEU A 12 -24.84 -11.35 -14.16
C LEU A 12 -23.49 -11.88 -14.66
N ASN A 13 -23.35 -11.94 -15.98
CA ASN A 13 -22.07 -12.19 -16.62
C ASN A 13 -21.06 -11.11 -16.16
N PRO A 14 -19.89 -11.46 -15.61
CA PRO A 14 -18.85 -10.49 -15.28
C PRO A 14 -18.50 -9.55 -16.43
N ALA A 15 -18.67 -9.98 -17.69
CA ALA A 15 -18.49 -9.16 -18.88
C ALA A 15 -19.59 -8.09 -19.06
N THR A 16 -20.82 -8.33 -18.56
CA THR A 16 -21.92 -7.35 -18.60
C THR A 16 -21.92 -6.39 -17.41
N MET A 17 -21.15 -6.67 -16.36
CA MET A 17 -20.88 -5.74 -15.27
C MET A 17 -19.80 -4.69 -15.62
N GLN A 18 -19.36 -4.64 -16.86
CA GLN A 18 -18.48 -3.59 -17.36
C GLN A 18 -19.27 -2.26 -17.40
N VAL A 19 -19.18 -1.50 -16.30
CA VAL A 19 -19.95 -0.24 -16.11
C VAL A 19 -19.52 0.84 -17.11
N ALA A 20 -18.28 0.76 -17.61
CA ALA A 20 -17.75 1.67 -18.63
C ALA A 20 -16.55 1.01 -19.32
N SER A 21 -16.17 1.52 -20.49
CA SER A 21 -14.91 1.11 -21.11
C SER A 21 -13.73 1.52 -20.22
N GLN A 22 -12.65 0.74 -20.24
CA GLN A 22 -11.42 1.03 -19.49
C GLN A 22 -10.94 2.48 -19.72
N SER A 23 -11.08 2.98 -20.96
CA SER A 23 -10.71 4.36 -21.30
C SER A 23 -11.54 5.40 -20.55
N ILE A 24 -12.85 5.19 -20.42
CA ILE A 24 -13.74 6.13 -19.71
C ILE A 24 -13.39 6.17 -18.22
N VAL A 25 -13.17 5.01 -17.59
CA VAL A 25 -12.77 4.95 -16.17
C VAL A 25 -11.42 5.61 -15.95
N ASN A 26 -10.45 5.36 -16.84
CA ASN A 26 -9.14 6.01 -16.76
C ASN A 26 -9.25 7.52 -16.91
N ILE A 27 -10.00 8.04 -17.91
CA ILE A 27 -10.19 9.48 -18.11
C ILE A 27 -10.85 10.09 -16.87
N PHE A 28 -11.90 9.45 -16.34
CA PHE A 28 -12.57 9.91 -15.13
C PHE A 28 -11.61 9.98 -13.93
N CYS A 29 -10.90 8.90 -13.63
CA CYS A 29 -9.96 8.85 -12.50
C CYS A 29 -8.80 9.84 -12.67
N ILE A 30 -8.22 9.95 -13.87
CA ILE A 30 -7.16 10.92 -14.16
C ILE A 30 -7.70 12.33 -13.96
N SER A 31 -8.91 12.63 -14.43
CA SER A 31 -9.52 13.95 -14.25
C SER A 31 -9.75 14.28 -12.79
N VAL A 32 -10.35 13.36 -12.01
CA VAL A 32 -10.62 13.58 -10.59
C VAL A 32 -9.33 13.74 -9.80
N PHE A 33 -8.39 12.83 -9.96
CA PHE A 33 -7.13 12.87 -9.20
C PHE A 33 -6.22 14.01 -9.66
N GLY A 34 -6.22 14.29 -10.97
CA GLY A 34 -5.52 15.46 -11.52
C GLY A 34 -6.07 16.79 -11.00
N LEU A 35 -7.40 16.91 -10.91
CA LEU A 35 -8.03 18.06 -10.28
C LEU A 35 -7.66 18.19 -8.80
N CYS A 36 -7.60 17.07 -8.05
CA CYS A 36 -7.12 17.11 -6.66
C CYS A 36 -5.70 17.68 -6.55
N VAL A 37 -4.79 17.29 -7.44
CA VAL A 37 -3.43 17.84 -7.49
C VAL A 37 -3.44 19.33 -7.84
N ILE A 38 -4.21 19.74 -8.85
CA ILE A 38 -4.32 21.15 -9.26
C ILE A 38 -4.87 22.00 -8.11
N PHE A 39 -5.99 21.57 -7.50
CA PHE A 39 -6.59 22.29 -6.37
C PHE A 39 -5.67 22.32 -5.15
N ALA A 40 -4.88 21.27 -4.91
CA ALA A 40 -3.89 21.29 -3.84
C ALA A 40 -2.87 22.41 -4.03
N PHE A 41 -2.37 22.61 -5.25
CA PHE A 41 -1.48 23.73 -5.56
C PHE A 41 -2.18 25.08 -5.43
N LEU A 42 -3.42 25.21 -5.89
CA LEU A 42 -4.21 26.45 -5.74
C LEU A 42 -4.48 26.79 -4.27
N LEU A 43 -4.60 25.79 -3.40
CA LEU A 43 -4.73 25.95 -1.96
C LEU A 43 -3.39 26.20 -1.26
N GLY A 44 -2.29 26.32 -1.99
CA GLY A 44 -0.97 26.68 -1.48
C GLY A 44 -0.10 25.51 -1.01
N CYS A 45 -0.39 24.28 -1.43
CA CYS A 45 0.46 23.14 -1.13
C CYS A 45 1.88 23.35 -1.70
N LYS A 46 2.88 23.25 -0.83
CA LYS A 46 4.28 23.31 -1.25
C LYS A 46 4.84 21.91 -1.45
N PRO A 47 5.62 21.65 -2.53
CA PRO A 47 6.22 20.34 -2.77
C PRO A 47 7.03 19.79 -1.59
N LYS A 48 7.69 20.68 -0.84
CA LYS A 48 8.47 20.30 0.36
C LYS A 48 7.57 19.76 1.49
N GLU A 49 6.38 20.33 1.67
CA GLU A 49 5.43 19.88 2.68
C GLU A 49 4.87 18.49 2.33
N TYR A 50 4.53 18.28 1.06
CA TYR A 50 4.14 16.95 0.57
C TYR A 50 5.28 15.93 0.69
N TRP A 51 6.53 16.34 0.39
CA TRP A 51 7.70 15.48 0.60
C TRP A 51 7.92 15.08 2.06
N ASN A 52 7.56 15.95 3.00
CA ASN A 52 7.59 15.62 4.42
C ASN A 52 6.50 14.60 4.78
N LEU A 53 5.29 14.76 4.23
CA LEU A 53 4.21 13.77 4.40
C LEU A 53 4.64 12.38 3.92
N LEU A 54 5.30 12.27 2.76
CA LEU A 54 5.79 10.98 2.22
C LEU A 54 6.83 10.28 3.12
N LYS A 55 7.35 10.95 4.12
CA LYS A 55 8.31 10.40 5.09
C LYS A 55 7.70 10.14 6.46
N ASP A 56 6.46 10.57 6.65
CA ASP A 56 5.77 10.40 7.93
C ASP A 56 5.37 8.94 8.12
N PRO A 57 5.71 8.32 9.25
CA PRO A 57 5.23 6.98 9.56
C PRO A 57 3.72 6.98 9.77
N ALA A 58 3.02 6.13 9.05
CA ALA A 58 1.57 6.00 9.02
C ALA A 58 0.98 5.36 10.30
N LEU A 59 1.42 5.80 11.48
CA LEU A 59 1.04 5.19 12.74
C LEU A 59 -0.03 6.00 13.49
N VAL A 60 -1.20 6.22 12.95
CA VAL A 60 -2.28 6.98 13.63
C VAL A 60 -2.20 8.49 13.37
N THR A 61 -1.89 8.88 12.18
CA THR A 61 -1.91 10.29 11.81
C THR A 61 -3.20 10.64 11.08
N ASN A 62 -3.74 11.77 11.46
CA ASN A 62 -4.76 12.45 10.67
C ASN A 62 -4.03 13.47 9.80
N PHE A 63 -3.76 13.12 8.55
CA PHE A 63 -2.98 13.95 7.64
C PHE A 63 -3.61 15.33 7.40
N SER A 64 -4.92 15.42 7.34
CA SER A 64 -5.59 16.70 7.14
C SER A 64 -5.40 17.64 8.33
N SER A 65 -5.36 17.13 9.56
CA SER A 65 -5.09 17.94 10.75
C SER A 65 -3.61 18.25 10.94
N THR A 66 -2.71 17.35 10.54
CA THR A 66 -1.27 17.49 10.76
C THR A 66 -0.60 18.37 9.70
N TYR A 67 -0.94 18.16 8.43
CA TYR A 67 -0.32 18.82 7.28
C TYR A 67 -1.22 19.86 6.61
N GLY A 68 -2.49 19.92 7.00
CA GLY A 68 -3.49 20.78 6.39
C GLY A 68 -4.14 20.17 5.15
N ASN A 69 -5.30 20.73 4.79
CA ASN A 69 -6.14 20.19 3.71
C ASN A 69 -5.47 20.24 2.33
N ALA A 70 -4.62 21.21 2.06
CA ALA A 70 -3.92 21.35 0.79
C ALA A 70 -2.95 20.18 0.55
N VAL A 71 -2.16 19.80 1.55
CA VAL A 71 -1.20 18.68 1.48
C VAL A 71 -1.93 17.34 1.47
N PHE A 72 -3.01 17.23 2.24
CA PHE A 72 -3.88 16.05 2.23
C PHE A 72 -4.51 15.84 0.84
N LEU A 73 -5.04 16.89 0.21
CA LEU A 73 -5.62 16.83 -1.13
C LEU A 73 -4.56 16.46 -2.19
N MET A 74 -3.32 16.94 -2.03
CA MET A 74 -2.19 16.52 -2.84
C MET A 74 -1.96 15.00 -2.72
N ASN A 75 -2.00 14.46 -1.48
CA ASN A 75 -1.84 13.02 -1.26
C ASN A 75 -2.97 12.22 -1.92
N VAL A 76 -4.22 12.66 -1.80
CA VAL A 76 -5.36 12.01 -2.47
C VAL A 76 -5.14 11.95 -3.98
N GLY A 77 -4.75 13.05 -4.60
CA GLY A 77 -4.50 13.10 -6.05
C GLY A 77 -3.33 12.23 -6.48
N VAL A 78 -2.18 12.38 -5.85
CA VAL A 78 -0.95 11.63 -6.24
C VAL A 78 -1.10 10.15 -5.92
N PHE A 79 -1.66 9.79 -4.76
CA PHE A 79 -1.88 8.39 -4.41
C PHE A 79 -2.94 7.74 -5.30
N GLY A 80 -4.01 8.47 -5.65
CA GLY A 80 -5.00 7.99 -6.61
C GLY A 80 -4.40 7.70 -7.99
N LEU A 81 -3.57 8.61 -8.52
CA LEU A 81 -2.86 8.39 -9.78
C LEU A 81 -1.86 7.23 -9.68
N PHE A 82 -1.21 7.06 -8.54
CA PHE A 82 -0.28 5.95 -8.28
C PHE A 82 -1.00 4.59 -8.30
N ILE A 83 -2.14 4.48 -7.61
CA ILE A 83 -2.99 3.28 -7.61
C ILE A 83 -3.50 2.98 -9.03
N LEU A 84 -4.05 4.00 -9.71
CA LEU A 84 -4.54 3.88 -11.07
C LEU A 84 -3.46 3.40 -12.03
N GLY A 85 -2.26 3.99 -11.94
CA GLY A 85 -1.09 3.60 -12.73
C GLY A 85 -0.70 2.15 -12.49
N TYR A 86 -0.69 1.70 -11.24
CA TYR A 86 -0.40 0.31 -10.90
C TYR A 86 -1.43 -0.66 -11.51
N TYR A 87 -2.73 -0.39 -11.37
CA TYR A 87 -3.76 -1.27 -11.94
C TYR A 87 -3.73 -1.31 -13.47
N ASN A 88 -3.38 -0.20 -14.13
CA ASN A 88 -3.13 -0.22 -15.57
C ASN A 88 -1.87 -1.04 -15.93
N LEU A 89 -0.79 -0.90 -15.15
CA LEU A 89 0.47 -1.61 -15.39
C LEU A 89 0.31 -3.12 -15.31
N ILE A 90 -0.48 -3.62 -14.36
CA ILE A 90 -0.74 -5.06 -14.20
C ILE A 90 -1.81 -5.59 -15.15
N GLY A 91 -2.44 -4.74 -15.97
CA GLY A 91 -3.51 -5.13 -16.88
C GLY A 91 -4.79 -5.56 -16.17
N ALA A 92 -5.14 -4.90 -15.05
CA ALA A 92 -6.38 -5.19 -14.35
C ALA A 92 -7.60 -4.81 -15.20
N ASN A 93 -8.67 -5.59 -15.09
CA ASN A 93 -9.95 -5.28 -15.74
C ASN A 93 -10.64 -4.14 -15.00
N PHE A 94 -10.94 -3.04 -15.71
CA PHE A 94 -11.65 -1.90 -15.14
C PHE A 94 -13.17 -2.12 -15.22
N ASN A 95 -13.69 -2.63 -14.13
CA ASN A 95 -15.12 -2.83 -13.88
C ASN A 95 -15.53 -2.09 -12.60
N GLY A 96 -16.78 -2.24 -12.18
CA GLY A 96 -17.28 -1.60 -10.95
C GLY A 96 -16.50 -1.99 -9.69
N ILE A 97 -15.99 -3.21 -9.62
CA ILE A 97 -15.17 -3.68 -8.49
C ILE A 97 -13.81 -2.97 -8.48
N THR A 98 -13.11 -2.93 -9.60
CA THR A 98 -11.80 -2.24 -9.72
C THR A 98 -11.95 -0.76 -9.41
N PHE A 99 -13.01 -0.12 -9.89
CA PHE A 99 -13.35 1.25 -9.55
C PHE A 99 -13.54 1.41 -8.03
N GLY A 100 -14.33 0.54 -7.41
CA GLY A 100 -14.58 0.56 -5.98
C GLY A 100 -13.32 0.38 -5.14
N ILE A 101 -12.41 -0.54 -5.50
CA ILE A 101 -11.18 -0.77 -4.74
C ILE A 101 -10.17 0.37 -4.86
N ILE A 102 -10.15 1.12 -5.98
CA ILE A 102 -9.33 2.35 -6.09
C ILE A 102 -9.74 3.34 -5.01
N PHE A 103 -11.05 3.63 -4.89
CA PHE A 103 -11.56 4.54 -3.87
C PHE A 103 -11.47 3.98 -2.46
N CYS A 104 -11.61 2.66 -2.30
CA CYS A 104 -11.41 2.01 -1.01
C CYS A 104 -9.96 2.16 -0.51
N MET A 105 -8.96 1.99 -1.38
CA MET A 105 -7.56 2.26 -1.01
C MET A 105 -7.34 3.73 -0.66
N LEU A 106 -7.99 4.65 -1.37
CA LEU A 106 -7.92 6.09 -1.07
C LEU A 106 -8.53 6.46 0.28
N SER A 107 -9.49 5.70 0.79
CA SER A 107 -10.11 5.96 2.10
C SER A 107 -9.07 5.98 3.24
N THR A 108 -7.95 5.28 3.07
CA THR A 108 -6.86 5.22 4.05
C THR A 108 -5.87 6.40 3.96
N CYS A 109 -6.03 7.30 2.98
CA CYS A 109 -5.15 8.47 2.79
C CYS A 109 -5.04 9.34 4.05
N ASN A 110 -6.17 9.53 4.75
CA ASN A 110 -6.18 10.36 5.96
C ASN A 110 -5.60 9.62 7.19
N SER A 111 -5.59 8.29 7.14
CA SER A 111 -5.05 7.42 8.20
C SER A 111 -3.59 7.04 7.97
N GLY A 112 -2.92 7.68 7.03
CA GLY A 112 -1.49 7.55 6.84
C GLY A 112 -1.02 6.84 5.57
N SER A 113 -1.91 6.37 4.68
CA SER A 113 -1.48 5.74 3.43
C SER A 113 -1.05 6.78 2.40
N HIS A 114 0.10 6.53 1.78
CA HIS A 114 0.67 7.35 0.71
C HIS A 114 1.58 6.48 -0.19
N PRO A 115 1.97 6.94 -1.39
CA PRO A 115 2.81 6.16 -2.29
C PRO A 115 4.10 5.62 -1.65
N GLY A 116 4.69 6.38 -0.72
CA GLY A 116 5.96 6.03 -0.08
C GLY A 116 5.91 4.81 0.84
N ASN A 117 4.73 4.44 1.38
CA ASN A 117 4.58 3.29 2.27
C ASN A 117 3.76 2.13 1.66
N VAL A 118 3.02 2.40 0.59
CA VAL A 118 2.20 1.36 -0.08
C VAL A 118 2.98 0.64 -1.19
N TRP A 119 3.97 1.28 -1.81
CA TRP A 119 4.75 0.65 -2.89
C TRP A 119 5.39 -0.70 -2.50
N PRO A 120 5.89 -0.94 -1.25
CA PRO A 120 6.45 -2.24 -0.90
C PRO A 120 5.39 -3.34 -0.87
N ILE A 121 4.15 -2.98 -0.51
CA ILE A 121 3.01 -3.90 -0.50
C ILE A 121 2.67 -4.30 -1.94
N MET A 122 2.56 -3.32 -2.85
CA MET A 122 2.30 -3.57 -4.26
C MET A 122 3.41 -4.41 -4.90
N LEU A 123 4.67 -4.12 -4.58
CA LEU A 123 5.81 -4.88 -5.06
C LEU A 123 5.79 -6.32 -4.52
N GLY A 124 5.42 -6.53 -3.25
CA GLY A 124 5.29 -7.85 -2.65
C GLY A 124 4.24 -8.70 -3.36
N TYR A 125 3.11 -8.11 -3.70
CA TYR A 125 2.06 -8.77 -4.51
C TYR A 125 2.55 -9.14 -5.91
N ALA A 126 3.23 -8.22 -6.59
CA ALA A 126 3.79 -8.48 -7.92
C ALA A 126 4.83 -9.61 -7.88
N ALA A 127 5.76 -9.55 -6.92
CA ALA A 127 6.77 -10.58 -6.74
C ALA A 127 6.15 -11.94 -6.40
N ALA A 128 5.18 -11.98 -5.49
CA ALA A 128 4.48 -13.21 -5.13
C ALA A 128 3.78 -13.83 -6.35
N SER A 129 3.02 -13.03 -7.12
CA SER A 129 2.35 -13.50 -8.33
C SER A 129 3.33 -14.13 -9.34
N VAL A 130 4.46 -13.48 -9.58
CA VAL A 130 5.49 -13.97 -10.51
C VAL A 130 6.15 -15.26 -9.98
N VAL A 131 6.61 -15.24 -8.73
CA VAL A 131 7.34 -16.37 -8.13
C VAL A 131 6.43 -17.58 -7.99
N PHE A 132 5.23 -17.43 -7.47
CA PHE A 132 4.30 -18.55 -7.30
C PHE A 132 3.70 -19.01 -8.63
N GLY A 133 3.50 -18.13 -9.61
CA GLY A 133 3.15 -18.50 -10.97
C GLY A 133 4.22 -19.37 -11.63
N TRP A 134 5.50 -19.05 -11.40
CA TRP A 134 6.62 -19.82 -11.91
C TRP A 134 6.85 -21.15 -11.17
N LEU A 135 6.63 -21.19 -9.87
CA LEU A 135 6.77 -22.38 -9.04
C LEU A 135 5.58 -23.36 -9.15
N SER A 136 4.42 -22.89 -9.57
CA SER A 136 3.18 -23.66 -9.62
C SER A 136 3.32 -25.01 -10.35
N PRO A 137 3.96 -25.10 -11.54
CA PRO A 137 4.12 -26.37 -12.23
C PRO A 137 4.95 -27.39 -11.45
N LEU A 138 5.90 -26.95 -10.61
CA LEU A 138 6.78 -27.83 -9.83
C LEU A 138 6.04 -28.56 -8.69
N PHE A 139 4.94 -27.98 -8.22
CA PHE A 139 4.14 -28.55 -7.14
C PHE A 139 2.86 -29.25 -7.63
N GLY A 140 2.74 -29.48 -8.95
CA GLY A 140 1.58 -30.16 -9.53
C GLY A 140 0.25 -29.41 -9.36
N GLY A 141 0.32 -28.14 -9.01
CA GLY A 141 -0.84 -27.28 -8.73
C GLY A 141 -1.08 -26.26 -9.83
N ASN A 142 -2.34 -25.97 -10.08
CA ASN A 142 -2.76 -24.85 -10.92
C ASN A 142 -2.89 -23.57 -10.09
N PHE A 143 -1.82 -23.15 -9.39
CA PHE A 143 -1.79 -21.86 -8.68
C PHE A 143 -1.63 -20.71 -9.68
N THR A 144 -2.64 -20.52 -10.52
CA THR A 144 -2.68 -19.43 -11.50
C THR A 144 -3.43 -18.21 -10.94
N PHE A 145 -2.96 -17.69 -9.83
CA PHE A 145 -3.45 -16.39 -9.36
C PHE A 145 -2.66 -15.28 -10.04
N GLN A 146 -3.12 -14.92 -11.24
CA GLN A 146 -2.53 -13.80 -11.97
C GLN A 146 -2.73 -12.50 -11.19
N LEU A 147 -1.74 -11.64 -11.23
CA LEU A 147 -1.75 -10.36 -10.49
C LEU A 147 -2.96 -9.48 -10.84
N ASN A 148 -3.45 -9.57 -12.08
CA ASN A 148 -4.62 -8.86 -12.59
C ASN A 148 -5.95 -9.59 -12.31
N ALA A 149 -5.92 -10.77 -11.68
CA ALA A 149 -7.16 -11.44 -11.28
C ALA A 149 -7.93 -10.58 -10.28
N GLN A 150 -9.25 -10.48 -10.46
CA GLN A 150 -10.10 -9.60 -9.65
C GLN A 150 -9.95 -9.86 -8.14
N ALA A 151 -9.90 -11.13 -7.72
CA ALA A 151 -9.71 -11.50 -6.32
C ALA A 151 -8.37 -11.01 -5.74
N ILE A 152 -7.30 -11.04 -6.55
CA ILE A 152 -5.97 -10.54 -6.17
C ILE A 152 -5.97 -9.01 -6.06
N CYS A 153 -6.61 -8.32 -6.99
CA CYS A 153 -6.77 -6.87 -6.93
C CYS A 153 -7.54 -6.43 -5.66
N VAL A 154 -8.62 -7.14 -5.31
CA VAL A 154 -9.37 -6.93 -4.07
C VAL A 154 -8.50 -7.24 -2.85
N GLY A 155 -7.74 -8.34 -2.88
CA GLY A 155 -6.80 -8.69 -1.82
C GLY A 155 -5.77 -7.59 -1.57
N LEU A 156 -5.19 -7.03 -2.63
CA LEU A 156 -4.23 -5.93 -2.55
C LEU A 156 -4.85 -4.67 -1.91
N CYS A 157 -6.11 -4.37 -2.22
CA CYS A 157 -6.82 -3.25 -1.60
C CYS A 157 -6.79 -3.35 -0.06
N TYR A 158 -7.05 -4.52 0.49
CA TYR A 158 -7.00 -4.74 1.93
C TYR A 158 -5.58 -4.87 2.48
N ALA A 159 -4.64 -5.39 1.68
CA ALA A 159 -3.22 -5.44 2.03
C ALA A 159 -2.61 -4.04 2.25
N ASN A 160 -3.22 -3.00 1.69
CA ASN A 160 -2.85 -1.61 1.98
C ASN A 160 -2.84 -1.30 3.49
N GLY A 161 -3.67 -1.96 4.28
CA GLY A 161 -3.67 -1.89 5.74
C GLY A 161 -2.37 -2.37 6.41
N LEU A 162 -1.47 -3.03 5.68
CA LEU A 162 -0.15 -3.46 6.17
C LEU A 162 0.95 -2.39 5.96
N SER A 163 0.62 -1.26 5.32
CA SER A 163 1.57 -0.16 5.08
C SER A 163 2.25 0.38 6.35
N PRO A 164 1.61 0.41 7.56
CA PRO A 164 2.30 0.79 8.79
C PRO A 164 3.49 -0.12 9.16
N ILE A 165 3.48 -1.38 8.76
CA ILE A 165 4.63 -2.29 8.95
C ILE A 165 5.82 -1.80 8.12
N ALA A 166 5.57 -1.39 6.87
CA ALA A 166 6.62 -0.81 6.01
C ALA A 166 7.17 0.49 6.58
N ASP A 167 6.34 1.29 7.24
CA ASP A 167 6.79 2.54 7.85
C ASP A 167 7.54 2.32 9.15
N LYS A 168 7.03 1.52 10.05
CA LYS A 168 7.65 1.28 11.36
C LYS A 168 8.96 0.49 11.24
N TYR A 169 8.96 -0.60 10.49
CA TYR A 169 10.09 -1.54 10.42
C TYR A 169 10.92 -1.42 9.14
N GLY A 170 10.38 -0.82 8.09
CA GLY A 170 11.03 -0.62 6.80
C GLY A 170 10.42 -1.42 5.67
N TRP A 171 10.68 -0.99 4.43
CA TRP A 171 10.08 -1.52 3.22
C TRP A 171 10.20 -3.05 3.06
N ARG A 172 11.30 -3.66 3.54
CA ARG A 172 11.52 -5.12 3.48
C ARG A 172 10.45 -5.89 4.26
N TYR A 173 10.06 -5.39 5.42
CA TYR A 173 9.05 -6.04 6.25
C TYR A 173 7.64 -5.82 5.70
N GLY A 174 7.37 -4.66 5.11
CA GLY A 174 6.14 -4.43 4.35
C GLY A 174 6.03 -5.38 3.15
N PHE A 175 7.13 -5.57 2.42
CA PHE A 175 7.20 -6.54 1.31
C PHE A 175 6.92 -7.97 1.78
N ILE A 176 7.55 -8.43 2.87
CA ILE A 176 7.31 -9.76 3.45
C ILE A 176 5.85 -9.91 3.89
N ALA A 177 5.31 -8.91 4.59
CA ALA A 177 3.91 -8.91 5.00
C ALA A 177 2.95 -9.01 3.80
N ALA A 178 3.26 -8.35 2.70
CA ALA A 178 2.48 -8.40 1.46
C ALA A 178 2.54 -9.78 0.80
N VAL A 179 3.72 -10.41 0.75
CA VAL A 179 3.87 -11.79 0.24
C VAL A 179 3.06 -12.77 1.10
N MET A 180 3.15 -12.66 2.43
CA MET A 180 2.34 -13.48 3.34
C MET A 180 0.84 -13.25 3.13
N HIS A 181 0.43 -11.99 2.93
CA HIS A 181 -0.96 -11.65 2.67
C HIS A 181 -1.45 -12.25 1.35
N TYR A 182 -0.66 -12.17 0.30
CA TYR A 182 -0.97 -12.76 -1.01
C TYR A 182 -1.26 -14.26 -0.88
N LEU A 183 -0.40 -14.99 -0.17
CA LEU A 183 -0.58 -16.43 0.06
C LEU A 183 -1.83 -16.75 0.88
N LEU A 184 -2.04 -16.02 1.96
CA LEU A 184 -3.16 -16.28 2.85
C LEU A 184 -4.50 -15.86 2.24
N VAL A 185 -4.57 -14.71 1.56
CA VAL A 185 -5.83 -14.23 0.97
C VAL A 185 -6.37 -15.15 -0.12
N THR A 186 -5.48 -15.90 -0.78
CA THR A 186 -5.86 -16.90 -1.78
C THR A 186 -6.33 -18.22 -1.15
N SER A 187 -5.89 -18.54 0.07
CA SER A 187 -6.16 -19.79 0.76
C SER A 187 -7.32 -19.71 1.76
N VAL A 188 -7.45 -18.56 2.43
CA VAL A 188 -8.46 -18.36 3.50
C VAL A 188 -9.91 -18.59 3.04
N PRO A 189 -10.34 -18.25 1.81
CA PRO A 189 -11.71 -18.53 1.35
C PRO A 189 -12.10 -19.99 1.44
N THR A 190 -11.15 -20.91 1.27
CA THR A 190 -11.40 -22.35 1.37
C THR A 190 -11.68 -22.79 2.81
N LEU A 191 -11.09 -22.10 3.80
CA LEU A 191 -11.23 -22.43 5.22
C LEU A 191 -12.63 -22.12 5.77
N HIS A 192 -13.30 -21.10 5.24
CA HIS A 192 -14.64 -20.69 5.70
C HIS A 192 -15.72 -20.84 4.62
N GLY A 193 -15.47 -21.61 3.56
CA GLY A 193 -16.45 -21.88 2.50
C GLY A 193 -16.93 -20.65 1.75
N GLY A 194 -16.15 -19.58 1.72
CA GLY A 194 -16.50 -18.32 1.03
C GLY A 194 -17.49 -17.41 1.78
N PHE A 195 -17.85 -17.73 3.02
CA PHE A 195 -18.84 -16.96 3.79
C PHE A 195 -18.35 -15.62 4.34
N CYS A 196 -17.06 -15.33 4.28
CA CYS A 196 -16.49 -14.09 4.79
C CYS A 196 -16.39 -13.02 3.70
N LEU A 197 -17.17 -11.96 3.81
CA LEU A 197 -17.13 -10.81 2.89
C LEU A 197 -15.83 -9.99 3.03
N TYR A 198 -15.19 -10.00 4.20
CA TYR A 198 -14.01 -9.21 4.53
C TYR A 198 -12.72 -10.04 4.56
N ASN A 199 -12.64 -11.03 3.69
CA ASN A 199 -11.53 -11.97 3.63
C ASN A 199 -10.15 -11.29 3.63
N GLY A 200 -9.94 -10.26 2.82
CA GLY A 200 -8.68 -9.51 2.75
C GLY A 200 -8.34 -8.77 4.05
N GLY A 201 -9.33 -8.13 4.69
CA GLY A 201 -9.13 -7.45 5.98
C GLY A 201 -8.81 -8.42 7.11
N PHE A 202 -9.53 -9.55 7.18
CA PHE A 202 -9.25 -10.63 8.11
C PHE A 202 -7.82 -11.17 7.95
N THR A 203 -7.41 -11.41 6.71
CA THR A 203 -6.05 -11.88 6.40
C THR A 203 -4.99 -10.87 6.82
N ALA A 204 -5.22 -9.57 6.58
CA ALA A 204 -4.31 -8.51 7.02
C ALA A 204 -4.20 -8.47 8.56
N ALA A 205 -5.32 -8.59 9.28
CA ALA A 205 -5.32 -8.66 10.74
C ALA A 205 -4.56 -9.89 11.25
N LEU A 206 -4.75 -11.05 10.65
CA LEU A 206 -4.04 -12.28 11.00
C LEU A 206 -2.53 -12.13 10.84
N ILE A 207 -2.08 -11.49 9.76
CA ILE A 207 -0.65 -11.20 9.55
C ILE A 207 -0.13 -10.26 10.62
N CYS A 208 -0.87 -9.23 10.98
CA CYS A 208 -0.47 -8.31 12.05
C CYS A 208 -0.30 -9.06 13.38
N ILE A 209 -1.23 -9.96 13.72
CA ILE A 209 -1.17 -10.76 14.96
C ILE A 209 0.09 -11.65 14.98
N ILE A 210 0.47 -12.22 13.85
CA ILE A 210 1.64 -13.12 13.77
C ILE A 210 2.93 -12.32 13.67
N LEU A 211 2.99 -11.34 12.76
CA LEU A 211 4.24 -10.70 12.37
C LEU A 211 4.68 -9.59 13.33
N ILE A 212 3.74 -8.81 13.90
CA ILE A 212 4.10 -7.66 14.75
C ILE A 212 4.86 -8.11 16.02
N PRO A 213 4.42 -9.10 16.81
CA PRO A 213 5.17 -9.56 17.97
C PRO A 213 6.59 -10.04 17.63
N GLU A 214 6.74 -10.74 16.50
CA GLU A 214 8.05 -11.19 16.05
C GLU A 214 8.95 -10.02 15.64
N LEU A 215 8.37 -9.00 14.97
CA LEU A 215 9.10 -7.80 14.61
C LEU A 215 9.51 -6.97 15.85
N GLU A 216 8.65 -6.86 16.84
CA GLU A 216 8.96 -6.16 18.10
C GLU A 216 10.08 -6.85 18.87
N ARG A 217 10.13 -8.18 18.84
CA ARG A 217 11.16 -8.97 19.53
C ARG A 217 12.51 -8.94 18.79
N PHE A 218 12.52 -9.06 17.47
CA PHE A 218 13.74 -9.32 16.71
C PHE A 218 14.21 -8.17 15.83
N SER A 219 13.36 -7.17 15.59
CA SER A 219 13.64 -6.11 14.63
C SER A 219 13.63 -4.73 15.28
N LYS A 220 14.62 -3.93 14.93
CA LYS A 220 14.65 -2.52 15.33
C LYS A 220 13.76 -1.70 14.41
N THR A 221 13.04 -0.75 14.99
CA THR A 221 12.25 0.24 14.23
C THR A 221 13.17 1.15 13.40
N LYS A 222 12.61 1.87 12.44
CA LYS A 222 13.36 2.86 11.66
C LYS A 222 13.99 3.93 12.57
N ASP A 223 13.25 4.36 13.59
CA ASP A 223 13.72 5.41 14.50
C ASP A 223 14.86 4.94 15.37
N GLU A 224 14.78 3.76 15.97
CA GLU A 224 15.89 3.16 16.73
C GLU A 224 17.15 2.97 15.86
N ARG A 225 16.99 2.60 14.59
CA ARG A 225 18.10 2.52 13.65
C ARG A 225 18.71 3.88 13.35
N LYS A 226 17.87 4.91 13.20
CA LYS A 226 18.30 6.29 12.97
C LYS A 226 19.05 6.85 14.16
N GLU A 227 18.51 6.67 15.37
CA GLU A 227 19.16 7.08 16.62
C GLU A 227 20.53 6.41 16.80
N LYS A 228 20.60 5.09 16.61
CA LYS A 228 21.86 4.35 16.67
C LYS A 228 22.88 4.84 15.64
N ARG A 229 22.41 5.21 14.44
CA ARG A 229 23.28 5.79 13.39
C ARG A 229 23.81 7.18 13.79
N LEU A 230 22.95 8.02 14.38
CA LEU A 230 23.33 9.35 14.85
C LEU A 230 24.30 9.25 16.02
N ALA A 231 24.02 8.40 17.01
CA ALA A 231 24.92 8.16 18.13
C ALA A 231 26.30 7.64 17.67
N ARG A 232 26.33 6.74 16.67
CA ARG A 232 27.61 6.28 16.09
C ARG A 232 28.38 7.40 15.38
N LYS A 233 27.67 8.27 14.65
CA LYS A 233 28.29 9.43 13.99
C LYS A 233 28.84 10.42 15.03
N ALA A 234 28.09 10.71 16.08
CA ALA A 234 28.52 11.59 17.17
C ALA A 234 29.79 11.03 17.86
N LYS A 235 29.83 9.72 18.12
CA LYS A 235 31.01 9.06 18.70
C LYS A 235 32.25 9.14 17.81
N VAL A 236 32.08 8.96 16.49
CA VAL A 236 33.17 9.12 15.50
C VAL A 236 33.65 10.56 15.43
N TYR A 237 32.75 11.53 15.56
CA TYR A 237 33.09 12.95 15.53
C TYR A 237 33.86 13.37 16.81
N SER A 238 33.41 12.91 17.98
CA SER A 238 34.08 13.19 19.26
C SER A 238 35.46 12.53 19.42
N SER A 239 35.74 11.47 18.67
CA SER A 239 37.04 10.78 18.67
C SER A 239 38.05 11.37 17.67
N ARG A 240 37.68 12.38 16.87
CA ARG A 240 38.61 13.08 15.98
C ARG A 240 39.42 14.11 16.77
N PRO A 241 40.74 14.19 16.54
CA PRO A 241 41.53 15.24 17.17
C PRO A 241 41.04 16.61 16.74
N PRO A 242 41.10 17.64 17.61
CA PRO A 242 40.65 18.98 17.27
C PRO A 242 41.43 19.50 16.07
N ILE A 243 40.68 19.94 15.04
CA ILE A 243 41.27 20.56 13.84
C ILE A 243 41.92 21.87 14.31
N LYS A 244 43.23 21.99 14.20
CA LYS A 244 43.94 23.24 14.42
C LYS A 244 43.55 24.25 13.35
N GLY A 245 42.64 25.15 13.68
CA GLY A 245 42.13 26.19 12.77
C GLY A 245 40.60 26.27 12.88
N GLY A 246 40.15 27.21 13.71
CA GLY A 246 38.74 27.37 14.06
C GLY A 246 37.85 27.62 12.87
N LEU A 247 36.87 26.77 12.69
CA LEU A 247 35.62 27.07 12.03
C LEU A 247 34.51 26.63 12.97
N LEU A 248 33.67 27.59 13.31
CA LEU A 248 32.64 27.54 14.33
C LEU A 248 31.55 26.50 14.00
N TYR A 249 31.10 25.88 15.05
CA TYR A 249 30.02 24.89 15.24
C TYR A 249 28.62 25.28 14.68
N ARG A 250 28.53 26.21 13.76
CA ARG A 250 27.27 26.87 13.36
C ARG A 250 26.63 26.35 12.06
N ASP A 251 27.29 25.49 11.31
CA ASP A 251 26.81 25.10 9.96
C ASP A 251 26.33 23.65 9.83
N LEU A 252 25.97 22.99 10.93
CA LEU A 252 25.53 21.59 10.91
C LEU A 252 24.24 21.30 11.71
N LEU A 253 23.38 22.32 11.91
CA LEU A 253 22.02 22.11 12.43
C LEU A 253 20.98 22.23 11.32
#